data_4486adda7b076e96f56bb9dea5719c4c
#
_entry.id   4486adda7b076e96f56bb9dea5719c4c
#
_cell.length_a   1.000
_cell.length_b   1.000
_cell.length_c   1.000
_cell.angle_alpha   90.00
_cell.angle_beta   90.00
_cell.angle_gamma   90.00
#
_symmetry.space_group_name_H-M   'P 1'
#
loop_
_entity.id
_entity.type
_entity.pdbx_description
1 polymer ?
#
loop_
_entity_poly.entity_id
_entity_poly.type
_entity_poly.pdbx_seq_one_letter_code
_entity_poly.pdbx_strand_id
1 'polypeptide(L)'
;SSDLYPRYMDTKEYATSIRNVSLFLSGKVGALRVTLTKDMKAAAKKEDFEEAARIRKQLYAIDHVQDVSLIREDKDDDMSGPRIEAYDTAHISGTNAIGVMVVVEHGLPQKKGYRAFNIQGVGGKSTNDDIASLKEILSRRLGHTEWPLPKAFVVDGGKTHKKAAEEVLQEVGVGVPVVAVVKDDKHRAREVIGARRAGIADADAVLANSEAHRFSLMRHRAARSKRMRTV
;
A
#
# COMPACT_ATOMS: atom_id res chain seq x y z
N SER A 1 -3.46 -40.80 5.44
CA SER A 1 -2.71 -39.59 5.00
C SER A 1 -2.87 -39.38 3.50
N SER A 2 -4.01 -38.89 3.06
CA SER A 2 -4.29 -38.61 1.64
C SER A 2 -5.16 -37.35 1.45
N ASP A 3 -5.09 -36.38 2.37
CA ASP A 3 -5.93 -35.17 2.35
C ASP A 3 -5.27 -33.94 1.72
N LEU A 4 -4.26 -34.14 0.86
CA LEU A 4 -3.52 -33.03 0.20
C LEU A 4 -4.10 -32.62 -1.15
N TYR A 5 -5.18 -33.24 -1.65
CA TYR A 5 -5.85 -32.86 -2.89
C TYR A 5 -7.28 -32.44 -2.61
N PRO A 6 -7.70 -31.22 -2.97
CA PRO A 6 -9.11 -30.84 -2.94
C PRO A 6 -9.90 -31.73 -3.91
N ARG A 7 -10.79 -32.55 -3.39
CA ARG A 7 -11.51 -33.62 -4.12
C ARG A 7 -12.52 -33.13 -5.19
N TYR A 8 -12.75 -31.83 -5.34
CA TYR A 8 -13.73 -31.26 -6.25
C TYR A 8 -13.27 -29.91 -6.79
N MET A 9 -12.21 -29.90 -7.61
CA MET A 9 -12.05 -28.78 -8.59
C MET A 9 -12.66 -29.21 -9.90
N ASP A 10 -13.57 -28.40 -10.46
CA ASP A 10 -14.03 -28.57 -11.82
C ASP A 10 -12.82 -28.53 -12.77
N THR A 11 -12.77 -29.47 -13.71
CA THR A 11 -11.66 -29.63 -14.67
C THR A 11 -11.40 -28.32 -15.44
N LYS A 12 -12.45 -27.52 -15.68
CA LYS A 12 -12.36 -26.20 -16.32
C LYS A 12 -11.72 -25.14 -15.42
N GLU A 13 -12.07 -25.12 -14.13
CA GLU A 13 -11.47 -24.21 -13.14
C GLU A 13 -9.99 -24.53 -12.96
N TYR A 14 -9.65 -25.83 -12.89
CA TYR A 14 -8.26 -26.26 -12.80
C TYR A 14 -7.44 -25.84 -14.02
N ALA A 15 -7.94 -26.10 -15.24
CA ALA A 15 -7.28 -25.70 -16.49
C ALA A 15 -7.08 -24.17 -16.58
N THR A 16 -8.08 -23.39 -16.13
CA THR A 16 -7.99 -21.93 -16.06
C THR A 16 -6.91 -21.47 -15.07
N SER A 17 -6.85 -22.11 -13.91
CA SER A 17 -5.83 -21.81 -12.87
C SER A 17 -4.43 -22.11 -13.38
N ILE A 18 -4.21 -23.26 -14.02
CA ILE A 18 -2.91 -23.64 -14.60
C ILE A 18 -2.50 -22.65 -15.70
N ARG A 19 -3.44 -22.26 -16.59
CA ARG A 19 -3.17 -21.26 -17.63
C ARG A 19 -2.75 -19.92 -17.03
N ASN A 20 -3.43 -19.47 -15.98
CA ASN A 20 -3.14 -18.20 -15.30
C ASN A 20 -1.76 -18.24 -14.63
N VAL A 21 -1.42 -19.34 -13.96
CA VAL A 21 -0.08 -19.56 -13.38
C VAL A 21 0.98 -19.58 -14.47
N SER A 22 0.75 -20.25 -15.59
CA SER A 22 1.68 -20.28 -16.72
C SER A 22 1.93 -18.90 -17.31
N LEU A 23 0.88 -18.08 -17.49
CA LEU A 23 1.01 -16.69 -17.96
C LEU A 23 1.82 -15.85 -16.98
N PHE A 24 1.62 -16.03 -15.67
CA PHE A 24 2.36 -15.34 -14.62
C PHE A 24 3.85 -15.71 -14.64
N LEU A 25 4.17 -17.02 -14.62
CA LEU A 25 5.55 -17.52 -14.62
C LEU A 25 6.31 -17.24 -15.92
N SER A 26 5.60 -17.09 -17.05
CA SER A 26 6.20 -16.71 -18.34
C SER A 26 6.37 -15.19 -18.52
N GLY A 27 6.14 -14.38 -17.47
CA GLY A 27 6.27 -12.92 -17.54
C GLY A 27 5.15 -12.22 -18.34
N LYS A 28 4.14 -12.95 -18.84
CA LYS A 28 3.03 -12.40 -19.62
C LYS A 28 1.93 -11.81 -18.73
N VAL A 29 2.34 -11.04 -17.72
CA VAL A 29 1.45 -10.51 -16.68
C VAL A 29 0.40 -9.55 -17.25
N GLY A 30 0.75 -8.78 -18.30
CA GLY A 30 -0.21 -7.91 -19.00
C GLY A 30 -1.38 -8.69 -19.62
N ALA A 31 -1.09 -9.83 -20.27
CA ALA A 31 -2.12 -10.69 -20.86
C ALA A 31 -2.99 -11.35 -19.77
N LEU A 32 -2.38 -11.77 -18.65
CA LEU A 32 -3.09 -12.31 -17.49
C LEU A 32 -4.06 -11.27 -16.92
N ARG A 33 -3.62 -10.02 -16.76
CA ARG A 33 -4.43 -8.91 -16.25
C ARG A 33 -5.64 -8.63 -17.12
N VAL A 34 -5.47 -8.59 -18.46
CA VAL A 34 -6.56 -8.40 -19.41
C VAL A 34 -7.59 -9.53 -19.28
N THR A 35 -7.12 -10.78 -19.20
CA THR A 35 -7.98 -11.96 -19.03
C THR A 35 -8.79 -11.88 -17.74
N LEU A 36 -8.13 -11.69 -16.60
CA LEU A 36 -8.80 -11.59 -15.30
C LEU A 36 -9.78 -10.42 -15.22
N THR A 37 -9.46 -9.28 -15.85
CA THR A 37 -10.37 -8.12 -15.88
C THR A 37 -11.63 -8.47 -16.69
N LYS A 38 -11.50 -9.20 -17.80
CA LYS A 38 -12.64 -9.68 -18.60
C LYS A 38 -13.50 -10.65 -17.81
N ASP A 39 -12.87 -11.62 -17.13
CA ASP A 39 -13.57 -12.63 -16.34
C ASP A 39 -14.28 -12.00 -15.12
N MET A 40 -13.66 -11.04 -14.45
CA MET A 40 -14.29 -10.28 -13.36
C MET A 40 -15.55 -9.53 -13.83
N LYS A 41 -15.48 -8.87 -14.99
CA LYS A 41 -16.64 -8.16 -15.56
C LYS A 41 -17.74 -9.14 -15.98
N ALA A 42 -17.38 -10.32 -16.49
CA ALA A 42 -18.33 -11.35 -16.88
C ALA A 42 -19.04 -11.95 -15.66
N ALA A 43 -18.32 -12.20 -14.54
CA ALA A 43 -18.89 -12.65 -13.28
C ALA A 43 -19.84 -11.59 -12.69
N ALA A 44 -19.43 -10.32 -12.67
CA ALA A 44 -20.28 -9.23 -12.21
C ALA A 44 -21.57 -9.07 -13.04
N LYS A 45 -21.48 -9.25 -14.37
CA LYS A 45 -22.67 -9.21 -15.25
C LYS A 45 -23.65 -10.37 -15.00
N LYS A 46 -23.16 -11.51 -14.49
CA LYS A 46 -23.95 -12.67 -14.08
C LYS A 46 -24.45 -12.56 -12.61
N GLU A 47 -24.19 -11.43 -11.98
CA GLU A 47 -24.48 -11.18 -10.55
C GLU A 47 -23.74 -12.13 -9.59
N ASP A 48 -22.71 -12.84 -10.08
CA ASP A 48 -21.81 -13.65 -9.28
C ASP A 48 -20.76 -12.74 -8.61
N PHE A 49 -21.20 -12.07 -7.55
CA PHE A 49 -20.39 -11.08 -6.84
C PHE A 49 -19.26 -11.73 -6.02
N GLU A 50 -19.42 -13.00 -5.63
CA GLU A 50 -18.39 -13.74 -4.90
C GLU A 50 -17.20 -14.04 -5.81
N GLU A 51 -17.45 -14.57 -6.99
CA GLU A 51 -16.43 -14.83 -7.98
C GLU A 51 -15.80 -13.52 -8.49
N ALA A 52 -16.58 -12.48 -8.76
CA ALA A 52 -16.05 -11.16 -9.13
C ALA A 52 -15.12 -10.59 -8.05
N ALA A 53 -15.45 -10.77 -6.77
CA ALA A 53 -14.62 -10.34 -5.65
C ALA A 53 -13.34 -11.18 -5.53
N ARG A 54 -13.41 -12.48 -5.79
CA ARG A 54 -12.26 -13.39 -5.82
C ARG A 54 -11.25 -12.97 -6.90
N ILE A 55 -11.74 -12.73 -8.12
CA ILE A 55 -10.89 -12.30 -9.26
C ILE A 55 -10.31 -10.91 -9.00
N ARG A 56 -11.05 -9.99 -8.40
CA ARG A 56 -10.55 -8.67 -8.01
C ARG A 56 -9.39 -8.77 -7.03
N LYS A 57 -9.44 -9.71 -6.06
CA LYS A 57 -8.31 -9.97 -5.16
C LYS A 57 -7.07 -10.48 -5.90
N GLN A 58 -7.26 -11.33 -6.91
CA GLN A 58 -6.15 -11.82 -7.75
C GLN A 58 -5.53 -10.69 -8.56
N LEU A 59 -6.33 -9.84 -9.22
CA LEU A 59 -5.84 -8.66 -9.94
C LEU A 59 -5.01 -7.75 -9.03
N TYR A 60 -5.51 -7.47 -7.83
CA TYR A 60 -4.80 -6.68 -6.85
C TYR A 60 -3.45 -7.30 -6.43
N ALA A 61 -3.43 -8.63 -6.22
CA ALA A 61 -2.19 -9.33 -5.88
C ALA A 61 -1.15 -9.27 -7.02
N ILE A 62 -1.61 -9.39 -8.28
CA ILE A 62 -0.75 -9.32 -9.47
C ILE A 62 -0.17 -7.91 -9.62
N ASP A 63 -0.97 -6.87 -9.48
CA ASP A 63 -0.51 -5.48 -9.55
C ASP A 63 0.56 -5.22 -8.47
N HIS A 64 0.35 -5.75 -7.27
CA HIS A 64 1.32 -5.61 -6.18
C HIS A 64 2.63 -6.39 -6.43
N VAL A 65 2.56 -7.59 -7.00
CA VAL A 65 3.76 -8.38 -7.35
C VAL A 65 4.54 -7.72 -8.50
N GLN A 66 3.87 -7.08 -9.46
CA GLN A 66 4.55 -6.32 -10.51
C GLN A 66 5.32 -5.13 -9.93
N ASP A 67 4.72 -4.37 -9.02
CA ASP A 67 5.40 -3.26 -8.33
C ASP A 67 6.65 -3.75 -7.59
N VAL A 68 6.59 -4.94 -6.96
CA VAL A 68 7.73 -5.58 -6.27
C VAL A 68 8.76 -6.16 -7.24
N SER A 69 8.34 -6.73 -8.38
CA SER A 69 9.24 -7.39 -9.33
C SER A 69 10.04 -6.40 -10.17
N LEU A 70 9.47 -5.24 -10.54
CA LEU A 70 10.21 -4.14 -11.19
C LEU A 70 11.33 -3.60 -10.31
N ILE A 71 11.24 -3.79 -8.97
CA ILE A 71 12.25 -3.39 -8.00
C ILE A 71 13.41 -4.39 -7.94
N ARG A 72 13.16 -5.67 -8.29
CA ARG A 72 14.17 -6.74 -8.17
C ARG A 72 15.10 -6.89 -9.37
N GLU A 73 14.71 -6.43 -10.54
CA GLU A 73 15.56 -6.58 -11.75
C GLU A 73 16.80 -5.69 -11.73
N ASP A 74 16.88 -4.68 -10.83
CA ASP A 74 18.01 -3.75 -10.73
C ASP A 74 18.93 -3.97 -9.51
N LYS A 75 18.73 -5.02 -8.71
CA LYS A 75 19.57 -5.25 -7.51
C LYS A 75 20.13 -6.68 -7.46
N ASP A 76 21.41 -6.77 -7.80
CA ASP A 76 22.32 -7.80 -7.31
C ASP A 76 22.29 -7.86 -5.78
N ASP A 77 22.46 -9.04 -5.22
CA ASP A 77 22.41 -9.54 -3.82
C ASP A 77 22.90 -8.65 -2.66
N ASP A 78 22.85 -7.33 -2.75
CA ASP A 78 23.20 -6.45 -1.65
C ASP A 78 21.98 -6.19 -0.74
N MET A 79 21.92 -6.90 0.38
CA MET A 79 20.96 -6.74 1.47
C MET A 79 21.08 -5.39 2.21
N SER A 80 21.71 -4.38 1.63
CA SER A 80 22.04 -3.08 2.27
C SER A 80 21.08 -1.94 1.93
N GLY A 81 19.84 -2.23 1.54
CA GLY A 81 18.86 -1.19 1.20
C GLY A 81 18.42 -0.33 2.41
N PRO A 82 18.06 0.93 2.18
CA PRO A 82 17.71 1.87 3.25
C PRO A 82 16.41 1.50 3.94
N ARG A 83 16.29 1.89 5.22
CA ARG A 83 15.00 1.94 5.93
C ARG A 83 14.19 3.13 5.43
N ILE A 84 12.96 2.89 5.00
CA ILE A 84 12.02 3.89 4.51
C ILE A 84 10.72 3.74 5.32
N GLU A 85 10.14 4.85 5.73
CA GLU A 85 8.81 4.88 6.33
C GLU A 85 7.82 5.57 5.38
N ALA A 86 6.69 4.93 5.09
CA ALA A 86 5.65 5.53 4.26
C ALA A 86 4.34 5.69 5.03
N TYR A 87 3.60 6.75 4.68
CA TYR A 87 2.39 7.20 5.38
C TYR A 87 1.23 7.33 4.40
N ASP A 88 0.06 6.87 4.85
CA ASP A 88 -1.21 7.03 4.15
C ASP A 88 -2.33 7.36 5.16
N THR A 89 -3.31 8.13 4.72
CA THR A 89 -4.47 8.51 5.52
C THR A 89 -5.75 8.00 4.88
N ALA A 90 -6.64 7.43 5.67
CA ALA A 90 -7.95 6.98 5.19
C ALA A 90 -9.07 7.54 6.08
N HIS A 91 -10.04 8.18 5.45
CA HIS A 91 -11.23 8.67 6.11
C HIS A 91 -12.31 7.58 6.14
N ILE A 92 -12.82 7.27 7.34
CA ILE A 92 -13.96 6.38 7.52
C ILE A 92 -15.19 7.24 7.58
N SER A 93 -16.09 7.10 6.60
CA SER A 93 -17.34 7.85 6.53
C SER A 93 -18.07 7.88 7.88
N GLY A 94 -18.20 9.08 8.47
CA GLY A 94 -19.01 9.36 9.66
C GLY A 94 -18.31 9.28 11.02
N THR A 95 -17.00 8.97 11.10
CA THR A 95 -16.23 8.99 12.35
C THR A 95 -14.71 9.07 12.07
N ASN A 96 -13.85 8.75 12.91
CA ASN A 96 -12.42 8.94 12.97
C ASN A 96 -11.65 8.55 11.70
N ALA A 97 -10.80 9.43 11.22
CA ALA A 97 -9.79 9.11 10.22
C ALA A 97 -8.70 8.19 10.84
N ILE A 98 -8.17 7.29 10.04
CA ILE A 98 -7.06 6.41 10.43
C ILE A 98 -5.86 6.77 9.57
N GLY A 99 -4.74 7.03 10.21
CA GLY A 99 -3.46 7.11 9.55
C GLY A 99 -2.66 5.83 9.75
N VAL A 100 -1.83 5.50 8.80
CA VAL A 100 -0.95 4.35 8.87
C VAL A 100 0.49 4.74 8.58
N MET A 101 1.39 3.99 9.20
CA MET A 101 2.81 4.00 8.92
C MET A 101 3.24 2.58 8.54
N VAL A 102 3.96 2.45 7.46
CA VAL A 102 4.62 1.20 7.07
C VAL A 102 6.13 1.40 7.01
N VAL A 103 6.85 0.30 7.12
CA VAL A 103 8.30 0.28 7.05
C VAL A 103 8.73 -0.65 5.94
N VAL A 104 9.64 -0.18 5.09
CA VAL A 104 10.35 -0.96 4.09
C VAL A 104 11.84 -0.88 4.40
N GLU A 105 12.50 -2.02 4.50
CA GLU A 105 13.95 -2.14 4.68
C GLU A 105 14.49 -3.14 3.67
N HIS A 106 15.63 -2.82 3.06
CA HIS A 106 16.25 -3.69 2.05
C HIS A 106 15.29 -4.05 0.89
N GLY A 107 14.42 -3.11 0.50
CA GLY A 107 13.42 -3.34 -0.53
C GLY A 107 12.30 -4.32 -0.14
N LEU A 108 12.15 -4.65 1.16
CA LEU A 108 11.14 -5.58 1.67
C LEU A 108 10.28 -4.95 2.76
N PRO A 109 8.95 -5.19 2.74
CA PRO A 109 8.04 -4.72 3.77
C PRO A 109 8.33 -5.35 5.14
N GLN A 110 8.58 -4.52 6.16
CA GLN A 110 8.85 -4.93 7.55
C GLN A 110 7.60 -4.77 8.42
N LYS A 111 6.72 -5.76 8.39
CA LYS A 111 5.41 -5.70 9.07
C LYS A 111 5.47 -5.44 10.57
N LYS A 112 6.56 -5.81 11.25
CA LYS A 112 6.79 -5.53 12.67
C LYS A 112 6.86 -4.02 12.97
N GLY A 113 7.28 -3.23 11.97
CA GLY A 113 7.35 -1.76 12.05
C GLY A 113 6.05 -1.03 11.74
N TYR A 114 4.99 -1.74 11.28
CA TYR A 114 3.73 -1.09 10.91
C TYR A 114 2.97 -0.55 12.11
N ARG A 115 2.42 0.65 11.95
CA ARG A 115 1.62 1.30 12.99
C ARG A 115 0.34 1.87 12.39
N ALA A 116 -0.70 1.94 13.21
CA ALA A 116 -1.95 2.61 12.86
C ALA A 116 -2.27 3.64 13.93
N PHE A 117 -2.64 4.83 13.50
CA PHE A 117 -2.94 5.98 14.34
C PHE A 117 -4.42 6.35 14.17
N ASN A 118 -5.16 6.40 15.25
CA ASN A 118 -6.47 7.02 15.22
C ASN A 118 -6.25 8.54 15.22
N ILE A 119 -6.70 9.20 14.17
CA ILE A 119 -6.58 10.66 14.01
C ILE A 119 -7.62 11.33 14.88
N GLN A 120 -7.19 12.23 15.73
CA GLN A 120 -8.05 12.93 16.70
C GLN A 120 -8.54 14.26 16.14
N GLY A 121 -7.80 14.85 15.21
CA GLY A 121 -8.08 16.17 14.65
C GLY A 121 -7.86 17.30 15.63
N VAL A 122 -8.11 18.52 15.19
CA VAL A 122 -7.99 19.71 16.04
C VAL A 122 -9.19 19.81 16.97
N GLY A 123 -8.95 19.88 18.27
CA GLY A 123 -10.02 20.00 19.29
C GLY A 123 -10.90 18.75 19.40
N GLY A 124 -10.40 17.56 19.06
CA GLY A 124 -11.14 16.28 19.16
C GLY A 124 -12.19 16.08 18.07
N LYS A 125 -12.26 16.95 17.07
CA LYS A 125 -13.13 16.79 15.90
C LYS A 125 -12.29 16.20 14.76
N SER A 126 -12.69 15.03 14.28
CA SER A 126 -12.12 14.43 13.07
C SER A 126 -12.20 15.43 11.92
N THR A 127 -11.07 15.71 11.30
CA THR A 127 -11.00 16.57 10.11
C THR A 127 -10.99 15.69 8.86
N ASN A 128 -11.67 16.15 7.80
CA ASN A 128 -11.53 15.58 6.47
C ASN A 128 -10.31 16.15 5.71
N ASP A 129 -9.40 16.81 6.43
CA ASP A 129 -8.20 17.41 5.89
C ASP A 129 -7.06 16.40 5.94
N ASP A 130 -6.67 15.89 4.78
CA ASP A 130 -5.58 14.93 4.61
C ASP A 130 -4.24 15.50 5.08
N ILE A 131 -4.03 16.81 4.90
CA ILE A 131 -2.79 17.49 5.30
C ILE A 131 -2.74 17.59 6.83
N ALA A 132 -3.81 17.99 7.48
CA ALA A 132 -3.87 18.03 8.94
C ALA A 132 -3.68 16.64 9.54
N SER A 133 -4.30 15.62 8.95
CA SER A 133 -4.16 14.23 9.34
C SER A 133 -2.70 13.74 9.19
N LEU A 134 -2.04 14.06 8.08
CA LEU A 134 -0.64 13.72 7.84
C LEU A 134 0.28 14.42 8.88
N LYS A 135 0.07 15.68 9.16
CA LYS A 135 0.84 16.42 10.17
C LYS A 135 0.67 15.79 11.56
N GLU A 136 -0.55 15.41 11.96
CA GLU A 136 -0.80 14.73 13.23
C GLU A 136 -0.05 13.40 13.33
N ILE A 137 -0.09 12.56 12.28
CA ILE A 137 0.60 11.26 12.29
C ILE A 137 2.11 11.47 12.45
N LEU A 138 2.69 12.37 11.66
CA LEU A 138 4.13 12.65 11.69
C LEU A 138 4.56 13.21 13.05
N SER A 139 3.81 14.14 13.61
CA SER A 139 4.11 14.69 14.96
C SER A 139 4.10 13.58 16.01
N ARG A 140 3.11 12.69 15.97
CA ARG A 140 3.04 11.53 16.89
C ARG A 140 4.17 10.54 16.65
N ARG A 141 4.53 10.26 15.40
CA ARG A 141 5.68 9.41 15.04
C ARG A 141 6.97 9.98 15.61
N LEU A 142 7.19 11.27 15.45
CA LEU A 142 8.41 11.94 15.90
C LEU A 142 8.50 12.05 17.44
N GLY A 143 7.38 11.95 18.15
CA GLY A 143 7.37 11.77 19.60
C GLY A 143 7.89 10.42 20.09
N HIS A 144 7.98 9.40 19.19
CA HIS A 144 8.54 8.09 19.49
C HIS A 144 10.04 8.06 19.19
N THR A 145 10.84 8.60 20.10
CA THR A 145 12.30 8.69 19.94
C THR A 145 13.01 7.34 20.00
N GLU A 146 12.37 6.31 20.55
CA GLU A 146 12.82 4.92 20.60
C GLU A 146 12.73 4.20 19.25
N TRP A 147 11.99 4.75 18.28
CA TRP A 147 11.94 4.17 16.93
C TRP A 147 13.05 4.76 16.06
N PRO A 148 13.83 3.92 15.38
CA PRO A 148 14.91 4.40 14.52
C PRO A 148 14.37 5.29 13.42
N LEU A 149 15.07 6.41 13.15
CA LEU A 149 14.72 7.29 12.05
C LEU A 149 14.98 6.60 10.70
N PRO A 150 14.09 6.79 9.70
CA PRO A 150 14.30 6.28 8.37
C PRO A 150 15.31 7.13 7.60
N LYS A 151 15.81 6.61 6.48
CA LYS A 151 16.57 7.39 5.50
C LYS A 151 15.70 8.40 4.75
N ALA A 152 14.42 8.07 4.57
CA ALA A 152 13.42 8.96 3.97
C ALA A 152 12.02 8.68 4.51
N PHE A 153 11.22 9.73 4.64
CA PHE A 153 9.79 9.67 4.82
C PHE A 153 9.09 9.73 3.46
N VAL A 154 8.18 8.81 3.18
CA VAL A 154 7.39 8.77 1.94
C VAL A 154 5.95 9.13 2.26
N VAL A 155 5.37 10.07 1.50
CA VAL A 155 3.98 10.50 1.66
C VAL A 155 3.21 10.32 0.36
N ASP A 156 1.94 9.94 0.47
CA ASP A 156 1.02 9.93 -0.67
C ASP A 156 0.57 11.35 -1.00
N GLY A 157 0.68 11.73 -2.26
CA GLY A 157 0.27 13.05 -2.74
C GLY A 157 1.39 13.86 -3.39
N GLY A 158 1.14 15.14 -3.63
CA GLY A 158 2.02 16.03 -4.37
C GLY A 158 2.91 16.93 -3.50
N LYS A 159 3.38 18.01 -4.11
CA LYS A 159 4.27 19.00 -3.47
C LYS A 159 3.70 19.59 -2.18
N THR A 160 2.37 19.72 -2.07
CA THR A 160 1.71 20.27 -0.88
C THR A 160 1.84 19.34 0.32
N HIS A 161 1.62 18.01 0.12
CA HIS A 161 1.79 17.00 1.17
C HIS A 161 3.26 16.89 1.60
N LYS A 162 4.18 16.91 0.61
CA LYS A 162 5.61 16.94 0.86
C LYS A 162 6.02 18.13 1.74
N LYS A 163 5.59 19.35 1.37
CA LYS A 163 5.88 20.56 2.12
C LYS A 163 5.33 20.50 3.55
N ALA A 164 4.08 20.04 3.71
CA ALA A 164 3.46 19.89 5.02
C ALA A 164 4.22 18.90 5.93
N ALA A 165 4.73 17.82 5.38
CA ALA A 165 5.56 16.88 6.11
C ALA A 165 6.94 17.48 6.46
N GLU A 166 7.58 18.19 5.52
CA GLU A 166 8.85 18.88 5.76
C GLU A 166 8.74 19.94 6.88
N GLU A 167 7.63 20.67 6.95
CA GLU A 167 7.35 21.63 8.01
C GLU A 167 7.34 20.94 9.39
N VAL A 168 6.65 19.82 9.56
CA VAL A 168 6.62 19.07 10.83
C VAL A 168 7.99 18.56 11.21
N LEU A 169 8.78 18.04 10.27
CA LEU A 169 10.13 17.57 10.55
C LEU A 169 11.04 18.73 10.98
N GLN A 170 10.91 19.88 10.34
CA GLN A 170 11.67 21.07 10.64
C GLN A 170 11.37 21.64 12.04
N GLU A 171 10.08 21.63 12.44
CA GLU A 171 9.64 22.07 13.79
C GLU A 171 10.31 21.29 14.92
N VAL A 172 10.58 20.00 14.70
CA VAL A 172 11.26 19.14 15.70
C VAL A 172 12.76 18.93 15.42
N GLY A 173 13.33 19.65 14.44
CA GLY A 173 14.76 19.59 14.12
C GLY A 173 15.24 18.29 13.47
N VAL A 174 14.35 17.53 12.82
CA VAL A 174 14.68 16.27 12.13
C VAL A 174 15.03 16.54 10.68
N GLY A 175 16.30 16.28 10.30
CA GLY A 175 16.86 16.52 8.96
C GLY A 175 16.63 15.39 7.95
N VAL A 176 15.69 14.49 8.18
CA VAL A 176 15.38 13.37 7.26
C VAL A 176 14.57 13.89 6.06
N PRO A 177 14.97 13.57 4.82
CA PRO A 177 14.26 14.04 3.63
C PRO A 177 12.87 13.42 3.48
N VAL A 178 11.96 14.19 2.86
CA VAL A 178 10.62 13.74 2.51
C VAL A 178 10.52 13.51 1.00
N VAL A 179 9.94 12.39 0.61
CA VAL A 179 9.63 12.00 -0.76
C VAL A 179 8.12 11.92 -0.93
N ALA A 180 7.59 12.49 -2.00
CA ALA A 180 6.17 12.40 -2.33
C ALA A 180 5.95 11.50 -3.54
N VAL A 181 4.92 10.66 -3.49
CA VAL A 181 4.49 9.82 -4.60
C VAL A 181 3.14 10.33 -5.11
N VAL A 182 3.15 10.87 -6.32
CA VAL A 182 1.94 11.36 -7.00
C VAL A 182 1.32 10.23 -7.80
N LYS A 183 0.01 10.01 -7.64
CA LYS A 183 -0.74 9.00 -8.39
C LYS A 183 -1.50 9.61 -9.57
N ASP A 184 -1.69 8.83 -10.63
CA ASP A 184 -2.58 9.17 -11.74
C ASP A 184 -4.06 8.87 -11.35
N ASP A 185 -5.00 9.24 -12.24
CA ASP A 185 -6.44 8.98 -12.07
C ASP A 185 -6.77 7.48 -11.96
N LYS A 186 -5.82 6.60 -12.30
CA LYS A 186 -5.92 5.14 -12.18
C LYS A 186 -5.21 4.61 -10.92
N HIS A 187 -4.83 5.49 -10.00
CA HIS A 187 -4.10 5.18 -8.77
C HIS A 187 -2.72 4.53 -8.96
N ARG A 188 -2.08 4.74 -10.12
CA ARG A 188 -0.71 4.30 -10.39
C ARG A 188 0.25 5.44 -10.10
N ALA A 189 1.46 5.11 -9.61
CA ALA A 189 2.50 6.11 -9.42
C ALA A 189 2.82 6.78 -10.78
N ARG A 190 2.64 8.10 -10.83
CA ARG A 190 2.88 8.94 -12.00
C ARG A 190 4.22 9.66 -11.87
N GLU A 191 4.54 10.11 -10.68
CA GLU A 191 5.71 10.93 -10.40
C GLU A 191 6.20 10.68 -8.98
N VAL A 192 7.52 10.61 -8.79
CA VAL A 192 8.18 10.55 -7.49
C VAL A 192 9.00 11.82 -7.30
N ILE A 193 8.68 12.59 -6.26
CA ILE A 193 9.28 13.90 -6.01
C ILE A 193 10.25 13.80 -4.85
N GLY A 194 11.55 13.96 -5.13
CA GLY A 194 12.59 14.09 -4.10
C GLY A 194 13.38 12.82 -3.79
N ALA A 195 13.10 11.66 -4.41
CA ALA A 195 13.80 10.42 -4.14
C ALA A 195 15.32 10.52 -4.39
N ARG A 196 15.74 11.13 -5.50
CA ARG A 196 17.16 11.34 -5.81
C ARG A 196 17.87 12.14 -4.72
N ARG A 197 17.24 13.21 -4.20
CA ARG A 197 17.78 14.03 -3.11
C ARG A 197 17.86 13.26 -1.80
N ALA A 198 16.91 12.36 -1.56
CA ALA A 198 16.86 11.47 -0.40
C ALA A 198 17.86 10.30 -0.50
N GLY A 199 18.46 10.07 -1.65
CA GLY A 199 19.38 8.95 -1.89
C GLY A 199 18.68 7.60 -1.81
N ILE A 200 17.42 7.53 -2.29
CA ILE A 200 16.65 6.29 -2.42
C ILE A 200 16.21 6.12 -3.89
N ALA A 201 15.93 4.89 -4.29
CA ALA A 201 15.38 4.61 -5.61
C ALA A 201 13.89 4.99 -5.68
N ASP A 202 13.42 5.47 -6.84
CA ASP A 202 12.00 5.75 -7.07
C ASP A 202 11.14 4.51 -6.82
N ALA A 203 11.63 3.34 -7.22
CA ALA A 203 10.99 2.06 -7.00
C ALA A 203 10.76 1.74 -5.51
N ASP A 204 11.74 2.03 -4.63
CA ASP A 204 11.59 1.84 -3.19
C ASP A 204 10.54 2.78 -2.59
N ALA A 205 10.47 4.03 -3.07
CA ALA A 205 9.44 4.99 -2.66
C ALA A 205 8.04 4.54 -3.10
N VAL A 206 7.91 4.06 -4.35
CA VAL A 206 6.65 3.53 -4.90
C VAL A 206 6.20 2.29 -4.13
N LEU A 207 7.13 1.37 -3.83
CA LEU A 207 6.83 0.18 -3.02
C LEU A 207 6.29 0.58 -1.64
N ALA A 208 7.01 1.46 -0.94
CA ALA A 208 6.63 1.91 0.39
C ALA A 208 5.26 2.59 0.39
N ASN A 209 4.98 3.45 -0.61
CA ASN A 209 3.69 4.10 -0.78
C ASN A 209 2.55 3.10 -1.09
N SER A 210 2.80 2.13 -1.98
CA SER A 210 1.82 1.09 -2.32
C SER A 210 1.48 0.22 -1.10
N GLU A 211 2.48 -0.10 -0.30
CA GLU A 211 2.30 -0.87 0.93
C GLU A 211 1.54 -0.10 2.01
N ALA A 212 1.80 1.22 2.15
CA ALA A 212 1.04 2.10 3.04
C ALA A 212 -0.45 2.12 2.64
N HIS A 213 -0.73 2.31 1.36
CA HIS A 213 -2.09 2.28 0.84
C HIS A 213 -2.77 0.91 1.06
N ARG A 214 -2.07 -0.20 0.81
CA ARG A 214 -2.58 -1.55 1.08
C ARG A 214 -2.93 -1.75 2.56
N PHE A 215 -2.06 -1.33 3.46
CA PHE A 215 -2.27 -1.45 4.90
C PHE A 215 -3.42 -0.57 5.38
N SER A 216 -3.54 0.65 4.87
CA SER A 216 -4.63 1.58 5.12
C SER A 216 -5.98 0.97 4.74
N LEU A 217 -6.12 0.42 3.52
CA LEU A 217 -7.33 -0.26 3.08
C LEU A 217 -7.69 -1.47 3.95
N MET A 218 -6.71 -2.25 4.38
CA MET A 218 -6.92 -3.39 5.28
C MET A 218 -7.48 -2.92 6.63
N ARG A 219 -6.90 -1.88 7.22
CA ARG A 219 -7.36 -1.29 8.49
C ARG A 219 -8.75 -0.71 8.38
N HIS A 220 -9.05 -0.01 7.28
CA HIS A 220 -10.36 0.52 6.98
C HIS A 220 -11.44 -0.57 6.93
N ARG A 221 -11.16 -1.69 6.23
CA ARG A 221 -12.09 -2.83 6.15
C ARG A 221 -12.33 -3.47 7.53
N ALA A 222 -11.26 -3.65 8.31
CA ALA A 222 -11.36 -4.22 9.66
C ALA A 222 -12.21 -3.35 10.59
N ALA A 223 -12.06 -2.03 10.53
CA ALA A 223 -12.84 -1.08 11.31
C ALA A 223 -14.33 -1.12 10.93
N ARG A 224 -14.66 -1.20 9.64
CA ARG A 224 -16.05 -1.36 9.17
C ARG A 224 -16.69 -2.68 9.65
N SER A 225 -15.95 -3.79 9.54
CA SER A 225 -16.47 -5.11 9.96
C SER A 225 -16.72 -5.18 11.47
N LYS A 226 -15.88 -4.52 12.29
CA LYS A 226 -16.08 -4.43 13.73
C LYS A 226 -17.38 -3.68 14.07
N ARG A 227 -17.66 -2.58 13.37
CA ARG A 227 -18.87 -1.77 13.58
C ARG A 227 -20.15 -2.54 13.23
N MET A 228 -20.14 -3.36 12.16
CA MET A 228 -21.30 -4.17 11.78
C MET A 228 -21.61 -5.32 12.75
N ARG A 229 -20.66 -5.72 13.62
CA ARG A 229 -20.89 -6.76 14.64
C ARG A 229 -21.36 -6.21 15.98
N THR A 230 -21.36 -4.90 16.16
CA THR A 230 -21.71 -4.24 17.42
C THR A 230 -23.12 -3.59 17.35
N VAL A 231 -23.83 -3.75 16.24
CA VAL A 231 -25.24 -3.43 16.01
C VAL A 231 -26.01 -4.76 15.92
#